data_0af796a6e9ebf547de466107ed093de1
#
_entry.id   0af796a6e9ebf547de466107ed093de1
#
_cell.length_a   1.000
_cell.length_b   1.000
_cell.length_c   1.000
_cell.angle_alpha   90.00
_cell.angle_beta   90.00
_cell.angle_gamma   90.00
#
_symmetry.space_group_name_H-M   'P 1'
#
loop_
_entity.id
_entity.type
_entity.pdbx_description
1 polymer ?
#
loop_
_entity_poly.entity_id
_entity_poly.type
_entity_poly.pdbx_seq_one_letter_code
_entity_poly.pdbx_strand_id
1 'polypeptide(L)'
;MDIDTSRYREGLPQIGYAPYRQIHAHSTGNKNSTAQNEADYHMRRPVESGFFSHVVGNGRVMQVGPVNNGSYDVGGGWNYETYAAVELIESHSTKEEFMEDYRLYIELLRNLADEAGLPKTLDSDALEGIKSHEYCTNNQPNNYSDHVDPYPYLASWGISREQFKHDIENGLDVEAGWKQNTTGYWYVREDGSYPKEQFEKINGTWYYFDGSGYMLADRWKKHTDGNWYYFDQSGAMATGWKKIADKWYYFDVEGAMRTGWVKYKDTWYYLDVKDGNMVSNAFVRAGQGWYYLKSDGTMADKPEFTVEPDGLITTK
;
A
#
# COMPACT_ATOMS: atom_id res chain seq x y z
N MET A 1 -1.76 6.93 9.50
CA MET A 1 -0.63 7.32 8.63
C MET A 1 0.69 7.04 9.33
N ASP A 2 1.61 6.39 8.65
CA ASP A 2 2.96 6.09 9.17
C ASP A 2 3.91 7.23 8.79
N ILE A 3 4.65 7.78 9.77
CA ILE A 3 5.53 8.94 9.54
C ILE A 3 6.98 8.52 9.81
N ASP A 4 7.83 8.62 8.78
CA ASP A 4 9.26 8.35 8.86
C ASP A 4 10.01 9.55 9.45
N THR A 5 10.64 9.37 10.61
CA THR A 5 11.45 10.40 11.30
C THR A 5 12.96 10.18 11.16
N SER A 6 13.40 9.26 10.31
CA SER A 6 14.82 8.88 10.15
C SER A 6 15.72 10.04 9.67
N ARG A 7 15.11 11.13 9.19
CA ARG A 7 15.77 12.37 8.75
C ARG A 7 15.26 13.61 9.48
N TYR A 8 14.84 13.43 10.74
CA TYR A 8 14.44 14.56 11.56
C TYR A 8 15.65 15.43 11.92
N ARG A 9 15.59 16.72 11.59
CA ARG A 9 16.64 17.70 11.87
C ARG A 9 16.36 18.39 13.20
N GLU A 10 17.16 18.07 14.18
CA GLU A 10 17.14 18.76 15.47
C GLU A 10 17.81 20.13 15.40
N GLY A 11 17.53 21.00 16.39
CA GLY A 11 18.20 22.29 16.57
C GLY A 11 17.79 23.39 15.58
N LEU A 12 16.69 23.19 14.82
CA LEU A 12 16.09 24.28 14.05
C LEU A 12 15.57 25.37 14.99
N PRO A 13 15.73 26.67 14.64
CA PRO A 13 15.29 27.76 15.49
C PRO A 13 13.77 27.80 15.59
N GLN A 14 13.29 28.22 16.75
CA GLN A 14 11.89 28.62 16.88
C GLN A 14 11.68 29.98 16.21
N ILE A 15 10.69 30.06 15.31
CA ILE A 15 10.30 31.28 14.60
C ILE A 15 8.97 31.77 15.15
N GLY A 16 8.99 32.93 15.83
CA GLY A 16 7.78 33.45 16.47
C GLY A 16 7.44 32.74 17.79
N TYR A 17 6.17 32.76 18.14
CA TYR A 17 5.63 32.24 19.41
C TYR A 17 4.27 31.61 19.20
N ALA A 18 4.04 30.49 19.88
CA ALA A 18 2.71 29.86 19.88
C ALA A 18 1.62 30.77 20.49
N PRO A 19 0.36 30.62 20.11
CA PRO A 19 -0.15 29.61 19.18
C PRO A 19 0.12 29.96 17.72
N TYR A 20 0.60 28.98 16.96
CA TYR A 20 0.71 29.09 15.50
C TYR A 20 -0.63 28.76 14.86
N ARG A 21 -0.97 29.45 13.81
CA ARG A 21 -2.34 29.50 13.27
C ARG A 21 -2.49 28.97 11.86
N GLN A 22 -1.40 28.55 11.22
CA GLN A 22 -1.43 28.13 9.81
C GLN A 22 -0.66 26.83 9.59
N ILE A 23 -1.16 26.06 8.63
CA ILE A 23 -0.43 24.98 8.01
C ILE A 23 -0.20 25.37 6.56
N HIS A 24 1.04 25.29 6.11
CA HIS A 24 1.39 25.72 4.77
C HIS A 24 1.53 24.52 3.83
N ALA A 25 0.88 24.63 2.67
CA ALA A 25 0.85 23.62 1.63
C ALA A 25 1.75 24.04 0.47
N HIS A 26 2.81 23.24 0.21
CA HIS A 26 3.84 23.50 -0.79
C HIS A 26 3.98 22.35 -1.79
N SER A 27 4.72 22.61 -2.87
CA SER A 27 5.37 21.60 -3.68
C SER A 27 6.83 22.00 -3.97
N THR A 28 7.72 21.00 -4.09
CA THR A 28 9.18 21.23 -4.03
C THR A 28 9.78 22.03 -5.19
N GLY A 29 9.04 22.24 -6.28
CA GLY A 29 9.55 22.87 -7.50
C GLY A 29 10.66 22.06 -8.19
N ASN A 30 10.96 20.86 -7.73
CA ASN A 30 12.07 20.03 -8.21
C ASN A 30 11.59 18.72 -8.83
N LYS A 31 11.56 18.67 -10.16
CA LYS A 31 11.05 17.52 -10.93
C LYS A 31 11.93 16.26 -10.88
N ASN A 32 13.09 16.33 -10.25
CA ASN A 32 14.06 15.22 -10.20
C ASN A 32 14.36 14.76 -8.77
N SER A 33 13.67 15.30 -7.76
CA SER A 33 13.97 15.04 -6.36
C SER A 33 12.94 14.13 -5.72
N THR A 34 13.39 13.05 -5.09
CA THR A 34 12.57 12.16 -4.28
C THR A 34 12.36 12.76 -2.88
N ALA A 35 11.38 12.22 -2.12
CA ALA A 35 11.19 12.62 -0.72
C ALA A 35 12.47 12.41 0.11
N GLN A 36 13.23 11.33 -0.14
CA GLN A 36 14.52 11.10 0.51
C GLN A 36 15.54 12.18 0.16
N ASN A 37 15.62 12.58 -1.10
CA ASN A 37 16.58 13.61 -1.54
C ASN A 37 16.25 14.97 -0.91
N GLU A 38 14.96 15.31 -0.81
CA GLU A 38 14.52 16.55 -0.15
C GLU A 38 14.83 16.49 1.35
N ALA A 39 14.56 15.38 2.01
CA ALA A 39 14.91 15.18 3.41
C ALA A 39 16.42 15.27 3.65
N ASP A 40 17.25 14.61 2.83
CA ASP A 40 18.71 14.66 2.92
C ASP A 40 19.27 16.08 2.62
N TYR A 41 18.62 16.82 1.71
CA TYR A 41 18.95 18.22 1.45
C TYR A 41 18.59 19.11 2.65
N HIS A 42 17.41 18.92 3.24
CA HIS A 42 16.93 19.63 4.41
C HIS A 42 17.91 19.49 5.59
N MET A 43 18.53 18.33 5.79
CA MET A 43 19.49 18.10 6.86
C MET A 43 20.74 19.01 6.79
N ARG A 44 21.12 19.49 5.61
CA ARG A 44 22.39 20.20 5.38
C ARG A 44 22.25 21.63 4.85
N ARG A 45 21.03 22.03 4.41
CA ARG A 45 20.82 23.38 3.87
C ARG A 45 20.98 24.45 4.98
N PRO A 46 21.48 25.64 4.68
CA PRO A 46 21.49 26.74 5.64
C PRO A 46 20.07 27.07 6.13
N VAL A 47 19.92 27.36 7.42
CA VAL A 47 18.60 27.66 8.01
C VAL A 47 17.97 28.88 7.32
N GLU A 48 18.78 29.86 6.97
CA GLU A 48 18.37 31.09 6.31
C GLU A 48 17.83 30.86 4.89
N SER A 49 18.13 29.69 4.30
CA SER A 49 17.57 29.27 3.01
C SER A 49 16.17 28.67 3.11
N GLY A 50 15.60 28.68 4.32
CA GLY A 50 14.29 28.13 4.61
C GLY A 50 14.34 26.69 5.15
N PHE A 51 13.29 26.30 5.84
CA PHE A 51 13.07 24.94 6.33
C PHE A 51 11.57 24.66 6.43
N PHE A 52 11.22 23.39 6.46
CA PHE A 52 9.85 22.89 6.55
C PHE A 52 9.77 21.69 7.48
N SER A 53 8.57 21.28 7.86
CA SER A 53 8.37 20.20 8.82
C SER A 53 8.25 18.83 8.17
N HIS A 54 7.61 18.73 7.00
CA HIS A 54 7.30 17.45 6.35
C HIS A 54 7.56 17.48 4.85
N VAL A 55 7.90 16.29 4.29
CA VAL A 55 7.88 16.05 2.86
C VAL A 55 7.08 14.77 2.56
N VAL A 56 6.25 14.81 1.53
CA VAL A 56 5.43 13.72 1.03
C VAL A 56 5.90 13.31 -0.34
N GLY A 57 6.15 12.03 -0.54
CA GLY A 57 6.55 11.52 -1.84
C GLY A 57 7.00 10.06 -1.81
N ASN A 58 6.92 9.40 -2.97
CA ASN A 58 7.33 8.01 -3.16
C ASN A 58 6.61 7.04 -2.19
N GLY A 59 5.30 7.24 -1.99
CA GLY A 59 4.44 6.43 -1.15
C GLY A 59 4.67 6.58 0.36
N ARG A 60 5.30 7.67 0.81
CA ARG A 60 5.60 7.89 2.24
C ARG A 60 5.52 9.35 2.67
N VAL A 61 5.40 9.53 3.98
CA VAL A 61 5.50 10.81 4.66
C VAL A 61 6.75 10.81 5.52
N MET A 62 7.57 11.84 5.38
CA MET A 62 8.76 12.05 6.23
C MET A 62 8.61 13.33 7.03
N GLN A 63 8.77 13.24 8.35
CA GLN A 63 8.93 14.41 9.20
C GLN A 63 10.41 14.74 9.31
N VAL A 64 10.78 15.94 8.85
CA VAL A 64 12.17 16.40 8.73
C VAL A 64 12.49 17.59 9.64
N GLY A 65 11.48 18.19 10.25
CA GLY A 65 11.61 19.30 11.18
C GLY A 65 10.49 19.36 12.20
N PRO A 66 10.57 20.29 13.18
CA PRO A 66 9.56 20.43 14.21
C PRO A 66 8.26 20.99 13.66
N VAL A 67 7.16 20.62 14.29
CA VAL A 67 5.87 21.31 14.21
C VAL A 67 5.71 22.24 15.41
N ASN A 68 4.73 23.12 15.35
CA ASN A 68 4.45 24.11 16.42
C ASN A 68 5.71 24.96 16.77
N ASN A 69 6.42 25.41 15.74
CA ASN A 69 7.74 26.02 15.91
C ASN A 69 7.95 27.29 15.05
N GLY A 70 7.01 27.62 14.17
CA GLY A 70 7.24 28.55 13.06
C GLY A 70 8.18 27.95 12.00
N SER A 71 8.28 28.59 10.84
CA SER A 71 9.11 28.09 9.74
C SER A 71 9.53 29.21 8.82
N TYR A 72 10.69 29.12 8.17
CA TYR A 72 11.07 29.99 7.07
C TYR A 72 10.65 29.33 5.75
N ASP A 73 9.36 29.34 5.43
CA ASP A 73 8.78 28.57 4.33
C ASP A 73 8.01 29.42 3.30
N VAL A 74 7.40 30.55 3.68
CA VAL A 74 6.57 31.36 2.77
C VAL A 74 7.14 32.74 2.45
N GLY A 75 8.32 33.07 2.96
CA GLY A 75 9.03 34.30 2.59
C GLY A 75 8.31 35.60 3.00
N GLY A 76 7.75 35.65 4.21
CA GLY A 76 7.08 36.84 4.72
C GLY A 76 6.65 36.74 6.17
N GLY A 77 5.69 37.59 6.55
CA GLY A 77 5.24 37.67 7.96
C GLY A 77 4.55 36.40 8.47
N TRP A 78 4.02 35.58 7.59
CA TRP A 78 3.36 34.35 7.99
C TRP A 78 4.31 33.17 8.28
N ASN A 79 5.62 33.34 8.06
CA ASN A 79 6.62 32.45 8.67
C ASN A 79 6.46 32.32 10.18
N TYR A 80 5.93 33.33 10.85
CA TYR A 80 5.67 33.39 12.30
C TYR A 80 4.33 32.78 12.71
N GLU A 81 3.52 32.37 11.74
CA GLU A 81 2.21 31.73 11.94
C GLU A 81 2.23 30.23 11.64
N THR A 82 3.34 29.70 11.14
CA THR A 82 3.45 28.33 10.65
C THR A 82 3.47 27.32 11.78
N TYR A 83 2.38 26.54 11.92
CA TYR A 83 2.37 25.33 12.75
C TYR A 83 3.15 24.21 12.08
N ALA A 84 2.92 23.99 10.80
CA ALA A 84 3.62 23.01 9.97
C ALA A 84 3.69 23.48 8.51
N ALA A 85 4.77 23.16 7.83
CA ALA A 85 4.95 23.35 6.39
C ALA A 85 5.17 21.98 5.73
N VAL A 86 4.41 21.67 4.69
CA VAL A 86 4.38 20.36 4.05
C VAL A 86 4.70 20.48 2.57
N GLU A 87 5.75 19.80 2.13
CA GLU A 87 6.22 19.75 0.75
C GLU A 87 5.72 18.48 0.05
N LEU A 88 5.05 18.61 -1.10
CA LEU A 88 4.78 17.52 -2.03
C LEU A 88 5.89 17.46 -3.09
N ILE A 89 6.52 16.30 -3.31
CA ILE A 89 7.53 16.18 -4.39
C ILE A 89 6.91 16.38 -5.77
N GLU A 90 7.74 16.77 -6.74
CA GLU A 90 7.30 16.97 -8.13
C GLU A 90 7.88 15.95 -9.14
N SER A 91 8.48 14.88 -8.65
CA SER A 91 9.18 13.88 -9.50
C SER A 91 8.33 12.67 -9.88
N HIS A 92 7.01 12.77 -9.85
CA HIS A 92 6.12 11.68 -10.26
C HIS A 92 6.20 11.42 -11.76
N SER A 93 6.21 10.15 -12.15
CA SER A 93 6.30 9.72 -13.54
C SER A 93 4.94 9.25 -14.09
N THR A 94 4.03 8.84 -13.20
CA THR A 94 2.69 8.36 -13.55
C THR A 94 1.61 9.03 -12.72
N LYS A 95 0.38 9.01 -13.24
CA LYS A 95 -0.79 9.52 -12.51
C LYS A 95 -1.04 8.73 -11.22
N GLU A 96 -0.78 7.43 -11.24
CA GLU A 96 -0.94 6.52 -10.10
C GLU A 96 0.01 6.90 -8.96
N GLU A 97 1.30 7.10 -9.25
CA GLU A 97 2.30 7.57 -8.27
C GLU A 97 1.89 8.92 -7.68
N PHE A 98 1.49 9.86 -8.54
CA PHE A 98 1.03 11.17 -8.09
C PHE A 98 -0.20 11.06 -7.17
N MET A 99 -1.21 10.27 -7.53
CA MET A 99 -2.44 10.15 -6.73
C MET A 99 -2.20 9.44 -5.39
N GLU A 100 -1.24 8.51 -5.31
CA GLU A 100 -0.81 7.90 -4.05
C GLU A 100 -0.24 8.96 -3.10
N ASP A 101 0.69 9.77 -3.59
CA ASP A 101 1.32 10.83 -2.79
C ASP A 101 0.37 12.00 -2.52
N TYR A 102 -0.48 12.36 -3.48
CA TYR A 102 -1.52 13.37 -3.29
C TYR A 102 -2.50 13.00 -2.17
N ARG A 103 -2.90 11.71 -2.09
CA ARG A 103 -3.73 11.22 -0.99
C ARG A 103 -3.03 11.40 0.35
N LEU A 104 -1.76 10.99 0.46
CA LEU A 104 -0.97 11.16 1.69
C LEU A 104 -0.81 12.64 2.06
N TYR A 105 -0.65 13.50 1.05
CA TYR A 105 -0.52 14.95 1.24
C TYR A 105 -1.80 15.56 1.81
N ILE A 106 -2.96 15.26 1.24
CA ILE A 106 -4.25 15.72 1.76
C ILE A 106 -4.49 15.21 3.19
N GLU A 107 -4.25 13.91 3.43
CA GLU A 107 -4.42 13.30 4.75
C GLU A 107 -3.50 13.95 5.79
N LEU A 108 -2.24 14.20 5.44
CA LEU A 108 -1.27 14.85 6.36
C LEU A 108 -1.69 16.29 6.70
N LEU A 109 -2.03 17.10 5.69
CA LEU A 109 -2.47 18.50 5.90
C LEU A 109 -3.69 18.56 6.83
N ARG A 110 -4.66 17.66 6.64
CA ARG A 110 -5.86 17.57 7.48
C ARG A 110 -5.55 17.10 8.91
N ASN A 111 -4.67 16.11 9.07
CA ASN A 111 -4.27 15.60 10.39
C ASN A 111 -3.50 16.64 11.19
N LEU A 112 -2.61 17.39 10.54
CA LEU A 112 -1.88 18.50 11.18
C LEU A 112 -2.83 19.64 11.59
N ALA A 113 -3.90 19.90 10.81
CA ALA A 113 -4.92 20.86 11.20
C ALA A 113 -5.69 20.38 12.45
N ASP A 114 -6.07 19.10 12.50
CA ASP A 114 -6.71 18.49 13.69
C ASP A 114 -5.80 18.57 14.92
N GLU A 115 -4.52 18.22 14.77
CA GLU A 115 -3.51 18.27 15.85
C GLU A 115 -3.34 19.69 16.41
N ALA A 116 -3.32 20.67 15.51
CA ALA A 116 -3.18 22.09 15.87
C ALA A 116 -4.48 22.74 16.38
N GLY A 117 -5.62 22.04 16.27
CA GLY A 117 -6.95 22.60 16.55
C GLY A 117 -7.37 23.70 15.57
N LEU A 118 -6.89 23.63 14.32
CA LEU A 118 -7.15 24.60 13.26
C LEU A 118 -8.29 24.14 12.33
N PRO A 119 -9.02 25.10 11.73
CA PRO A 119 -10.03 24.74 10.72
C PRO A 119 -9.36 24.16 9.47
N LYS A 120 -9.99 23.16 8.88
CA LYS A 120 -9.58 22.55 7.60
C LYS A 120 -10.06 23.39 6.41
N THR A 121 -9.88 24.70 6.46
CA THR A 121 -10.21 25.62 5.36
C THR A 121 -8.96 25.91 4.55
N LEU A 122 -9.08 25.86 3.21
CA LEU A 122 -7.97 26.22 2.32
C LEU A 122 -8.15 27.65 1.82
N ASP A 123 -7.09 28.47 1.96
CA ASP A 123 -6.99 29.82 1.39
C ASP A 123 -8.20 30.71 1.71
N SER A 124 -8.72 30.60 2.92
CA SER A 124 -9.78 31.47 3.43
C SER A 124 -9.21 32.81 3.90
N ASP A 125 -10.06 33.85 4.00
CA ASP A 125 -9.67 35.18 4.50
C ASP A 125 -9.37 35.17 6.00
N ALA A 126 -9.79 34.16 6.75
CA ALA A 126 -9.39 33.98 8.15
C ALA A 126 -7.87 33.74 8.24
N LEU A 127 -7.24 34.22 9.31
CA LEU A 127 -5.82 33.98 9.51
C LEU A 127 -5.52 32.50 9.74
N GLU A 128 -6.41 31.80 10.46
CA GLU A 128 -6.33 30.40 10.79
C GLU A 128 -6.65 29.50 9.59
N GLY A 129 -6.01 28.31 9.57
CA GLY A 129 -6.30 27.26 8.60
C GLY A 129 -5.13 26.84 7.75
N ILE A 130 -5.44 26.17 6.64
CA ILE A 130 -4.44 25.69 5.67
C ILE A 130 -4.30 26.77 4.57
N LYS A 131 -3.05 27.10 4.25
CA LYS A 131 -2.73 28.12 3.24
C LYS A 131 -1.78 27.55 2.20
N SER A 132 -2.06 27.78 0.92
CA SER A 132 -1.09 27.54 -0.14
C SER A 132 0.03 28.57 -0.10
N HIS A 133 1.21 28.24 -0.62
CA HIS A 133 2.29 29.23 -0.75
C HIS A 133 1.84 30.42 -1.61
N GLU A 134 1.12 30.16 -2.72
CA GLU A 134 0.58 31.24 -3.54
C GLU A 134 -0.33 32.18 -2.75
N TYR A 135 -1.22 31.65 -1.90
CA TYR A 135 -2.09 32.47 -1.08
C TYR A 135 -1.27 33.32 -0.09
N CYS A 136 -0.24 32.71 0.54
CA CYS A 136 0.69 33.44 1.39
C CYS A 136 1.40 34.55 0.62
N THR A 137 1.94 34.28 -0.55
CA THR A 137 2.60 35.27 -1.43
C THR A 137 1.71 36.48 -1.70
N ASN A 138 0.41 36.27 -1.90
CA ASN A 138 -0.52 37.34 -2.25
C ASN A 138 -1.11 38.10 -1.06
N ASN A 139 -1.10 37.55 0.16
CA ASN A 139 -1.89 38.08 1.27
C ASN A 139 -1.08 38.36 2.55
N GLN A 140 0.15 37.83 2.71
CA GLN A 140 0.92 38.02 3.93
C GLN A 140 1.56 39.43 4.01
N PRO A 141 1.76 39.95 5.24
CA PRO A 141 2.53 41.18 5.43
C PRO A 141 4.03 40.91 5.16
N ASN A 142 4.72 41.96 4.72
CA ASN A 142 6.16 41.95 4.46
C ASN A 142 6.59 40.81 3.52
N ASN A 143 5.79 40.56 2.50
CA ASN A 143 6.06 39.52 1.51
C ASN A 143 7.27 39.86 0.64
N TYR A 144 8.17 38.87 0.46
CA TYR A 144 9.26 38.90 -0.53
C TYR A 144 9.37 37.59 -1.33
N SER A 145 8.30 36.75 -1.28
CA SER A 145 8.14 35.55 -2.09
C SER A 145 7.41 35.89 -3.39
N ASP A 146 7.71 35.16 -4.45
CA ASP A 146 6.99 35.15 -5.73
C ASP A 146 6.47 33.76 -6.09
N HIS A 147 6.49 32.84 -5.14
CA HIS A 147 6.08 31.46 -5.31
C HIS A 147 4.57 31.31 -5.50
N VAL A 148 4.20 30.35 -6.35
CA VAL A 148 2.81 30.05 -6.74
C VAL A 148 2.40 28.58 -6.51
N ASP A 149 3.25 27.84 -5.84
CA ASP A 149 3.00 26.44 -5.49
C ASP A 149 1.89 26.28 -4.42
N PRO A 150 1.23 25.12 -4.35
CA PRO A 150 1.40 23.92 -5.18
C PRO A 150 0.56 23.90 -6.47
N TYR A 151 -0.20 24.94 -6.77
CA TYR A 151 -1.22 24.96 -7.80
C TYR A 151 -0.77 24.62 -9.22
N PRO A 152 0.34 25.15 -9.76
CA PRO A 152 0.78 24.77 -11.10
C PRO A 152 1.10 23.28 -11.22
N TYR A 153 1.70 22.73 -10.18
CA TYR A 153 2.03 21.30 -10.16
C TYR A 153 0.76 20.43 -10.07
N LEU A 154 -0.15 20.72 -9.17
CA LEU A 154 -1.43 20.03 -9.03
C LEU A 154 -2.23 20.07 -10.34
N ALA A 155 -2.30 21.24 -10.99
CA ALA A 155 -2.98 21.41 -12.27
C ALA A 155 -2.37 20.55 -13.40
N SER A 156 -1.06 20.33 -13.40
CA SER A 156 -0.40 19.47 -14.39
C SER A 156 -0.85 18.01 -14.31
N TRP A 157 -1.37 17.58 -13.15
CA TRP A 157 -1.94 16.27 -12.91
C TRP A 157 -3.48 16.26 -12.96
N GLY A 158 -4.10 17.37 -13.30
CA GLY A 158 -5.55 17.53 -13.47
C GLY A 158 -6.32 17.78 -12.17
N ILE A 159 -5.64 18.24 -11.11
CA ILE A 159 -6.27 18.69 -9.86
C ILE A 159 -6.49 20.23 -9.98
N SER A 160 -7.73 20.67 -10.05
CA SER A 160 -8.05 22.10 -10.05
C SER A 160 -7.94 22.70 -8.64
N ARG A 161 -7.95 24.03 -8.55
CA ARG A 161 -7.98 24.75 -7.27
C ARG A 161 -9.22 24.39 -6.45
N GLU A 162 -10.37 24.30 -7.10
CA GLU A 162 -11.64 23.93 -6.50
C GLU A 162 -11.60 22.49 -5.98
N GLN A 163 -10.99 21.57 -6.75
CA GLN A 163 -10.81 20.18 -6.31
C GLN A 163 -9.86 20.10 -5.11
N PHE A 164 -8.72 20.76 -5.15
CA PHE A 164 -7.78 20.79 -4.02
C PHE A 164 -8.43 21.38 -2.76
N LYS A 165 -9.20 22.47 -2.91
CA LYS A 165 -9.97 23.05 -1.81
C LYS A 165 -11.00 22.07 -1.25
N HIS A 166 -11.77 21.44 -2.12
CA HIS A 166 -12.75 20.41 -1.72
C HIS A 166 -12.09 19.30 -0.93
N ASP A 167 -10.96 18.77 -1.43
CA ASP A 167 -10.24 17.64 -0.82
C ASP A 167 -9.65 17.99 0.55
N ILE A 168 -9.17 19.22 0.71
CA ILE A 168 -8.72 19.74 2.02
C ILE A 168 -9.91 19.89 2.99
N GLU A 169 -11.00 20.49 2.56
CA GLU A 169 -12.11 20.83 3.45
C GLU A 169 -12.98 19.61 3.81
N ASN A 170 -13.21 18.70 2.87
CA ASN A 170 -14.13 17.56 3.01
C ASN A 170 -13.42 16.20 3.10
N GLY A 171 -12.17 16.09 2.68
CA GLY A 171 -11.46 14.85 2.43
C GLY A 171 -11.64 14.40 0.99
N LEU A 172 -10.85 13.41 0.60
CA LEU A 172 -10.94 12.85 -0.75
C LEU A 172 -12.24 12.05 -0.91
N ASP A 173 -12.92 12.25 -2.04
CA ASP A 173 -14.01 11.38 -2.46
C ASP A 173 -13.42 10.04 -2.91
N VAL A 174 -13.51 9.03 -2.04
CA VAL A 174 -13.03 7.70 -2.32
C VAL A 174 -14.18 6.81 -2.79
N GLU A 175 -14.17 6.47 -4.06
CA GLU A 175 -15.04 5.42 -4.56
C GLU A 175 -14.43 4.05 -4.27
N ALA A 176 -14.66 3.56 -3.05
CA ALA A 176 -14.19 2.25 -2.59
C ALA A 176 -14.76 1.09 -3.43
N GLY A 177 -14.06 -0.03 -3.44
CA GLY A 177 -14.51 -1.24 -4.10
C GLY A 177 -13.59 -1.72 -5.20
N TRP A 178 -14.06 -2.70 -5.94
CA TRP A 178 -13.31 -3.30 -7.05
C TRP A 178 -13.21 -2.35 -8.24
N LYS A 179 -11.99 -2.21 -8.75
CA LYS A 179 -11.65 -1.47 -9.95
C LYS A 179 -10.98 -2.40 -10.96
N GLN A 180 -11.02 -2.03 -12.24
CA GLN A 180 -10.43 -2.79 -13.34
C GLN A 180 -9.87 -1.87 -14.41
N ASN A 181 -8.75 -2.28 -15.00
CA ASN A 181 -8.21 -1.73 -16.25
C ASN A 181 -7.70 -2.87 -17.15
N THR A 182 -6.95 -2.54 -18.19
CA THR A 182 -6.37 -3.51 -19.12
C THR A 182 -5.32 -4.44 -18.49
N THR A 183 -4.73 -4.07 -17.35
CA THR A 183 -3.73 -4.87 -16.62
C THR A 183 -4.38 -5.90 -15.71
N GLY A 184 -5.49 -5.53 -15.03
CA GLY A 184 -6.16 -6.43 -14.10
C GLY A 184 -7.14 -5.74 -13.17
N TYR A 185 -7.46 -6.42 -12.08
CA TYR A 185 -8.32 -5.93 -11.01
C TYR A 185 -7.50 -5.47 -9.81
N TRP A 186 -7.96 -4.41 -9.14
CA TRP A 186 -7.46 -3.99 -7.81
C TRP A 186 -8.65 -3.60 -6.93
N TYR A 187 -8.40 -3.48 -5.64
CA TYR A 187 -9.42 -3.11 -4.67
C TYR A 187 -9.04 -1.82 -3.94
N VAL A 188 -9.93 -0.83 -3.96
CA VAL A 188 -9.78 0.44 -3.23
C VAL A 188 -10.56 0.33 -1.93
N ARG A 189 -9.90 0.55 -0.78
CA ARG A 189 -10.53 0.59 0.54
C ARG A 189 -11.27 1.92 0.75
N GLU A 190 -12.07 2.01 1.80
CA GLU A 190 -12.82 3.23 2.14
C GLU A 190 -11.90 4.43 2.41
N ASP A 191 -10.68 4.19 2.87
CA ASP A 191 -9.66 5.23 3.09
C ASP A 191 -8.87 5.61 1.83
N GLY A 192 -9.22 5.07 0.66
CA GLY A 192 -8.54 5.30 -0.62
C GLY A 192 -7.26 4.49 -0.82
N SER A 193 -6.80 3.77 0.20
CA SER A 193 -5.66 2.89 0.04
C SER A 193 -6.03 1.63 -0.74
N TYR A 194 -5.04 0.90 -1.22
CA TYR A 194 -5.22 -0.41 -1.85
C TYR A 194 -4.12 -1.38 -1.40
N PRO A 195 -4.43 -2.69 -1.29
CA PRO A 195 -3.47 -3.68 -0.83
C PRO A 195 -2.36 -3.87 -1.85
N LYS A 196 -1.11 -3.95 -1.36
CA LYS A 196 0.08 -4.28 -2.16
C LYS A 196 0.87 -5.38 -1.45
N GLU A 197 1.31 -6.39 -2.21
CA GLU A 197 2.13 -7.53 -1.76
C GLU A 197 1.60 -8.22 -0.49
N GLN A 198 0.27 -8.35 -0.39
CA GLN A 198 -0.41 -8.89 0.78
C GLN A 198 -1.70 -9.63 0.45
N PHE A 199 -2.12 -10.44 1.40
CA PHE A 199 -3.47 -10.99 1.43
C PHE A 199 -4.45 -9.94 1.93
N GLU A 200 -5.65 -9.96 1.34
CA GLU A 200 -6.77 -9.12 1.76
C GLU A 200 -8.05 -9.92 1.77
N LYS A 201 -8.86 -9.78 2.82
CA LYS A 201 -10.16 -10.44 2.91
C LYS A 201 -11.27 -9.47 2.55
N ILE A 202 -11.89 -9.69 1.41
CA ILE A 202 -12.96 -8.82 0.88
C ILE A 202 -14.26 -9.63 0.82
N ASN A 203 -15.29 -9.17 1.51
CA ASN A 203 -16.59 -9.83 1.58
C ASN A 203 -16.51 -11.33 1.94
N GLY A 204 -15.59 -11.67 2.86
CA GLY A 204 -15.43 -13.04 3.35
C GLY A 204 -14.49 -13.93 2.51
N THR A 205 -14.06 -13.48 1.33
CA THR A 205 -13.15 -14.20 0.42
C THR A 205 -11.74 -13.61 0.52
N TRP A 206 -10.72 -14.46 0.56
CA TRP A 206 -9.33 -14.04 0.55
C TRP A 206 -8.81 -13.88 -0.87
N TYR A 207 -8.08 -12.82 -1.09
CA TYR A 207 -7.36 -12.47 -2.32
C TYR A 207 -5.90 -12.17 -1.99
N TYR A 208 -5.04 -12.16 -3.00
CA TYR A 208 -3.67 -11.67 -2.89
C TYR A 208 -3.43 -10.61 -3.94
N PHE A 209 -2.80 -9.51 -3.54
CA PHE A 209 -2.42 -8.41 -4.42
C PHE A 209 -0.90 -8.38 -4.56
N ASP A 210 -0.41 -8.20 -5.79
CA ASP A 210 1.02 -8.10 -6.08
C ASP A 210 1.62 -6.75 -5.62
N GLY A 211 2.93 -6.54 -5.84
CA GLY A 211 3.62 -5.31 -5.46
C GLY A 211 3.12 -4.05 -6.18
N SER A 212 2.43 -4.22 -7.31
CA SER A 212 1.77 -3.12 -8.04
C SER A 212 0.31 -2.92 -7.62
N GLY A 213 -0.21 -3.74 -6.70
CA GLY A 213 -1.57 -3.67 -6.20
C GLY A 213 -2.61 -4.40 -7.05
N TYR A 214 -2.21 -5.18 -8.06
CA TYR A 214 -3.15 -5.98 -8.84
C TYR A 214 -3.43 -7.33 -8.21
N MET A 215 -4.69 -7.74 -8.24
CA MET A 215 -5.15 -9.04 -7.77
C MET A 215 -4.55 -10.18 -8.59
N LEU A 216 -4.00 -11.20 -7.93
CA LEU A 216 -3.60 -12.44 -8.60
C LEU A 216 -4.82 -13.26 -8.99
N ALA A 217 -4.85 -13.75 -10.23
CA ALA A 217 -5.88 -14.63 -10.73
C ALA A 217 -5.25 -15.74 -11.59
N ASP A 218 -5.78 -16.97 -11.49
CA ASP A 218 -5.30 -18.19 -12.15
C ASP A 218 -3.79 -18.41 -11.95
N ARG A 219 -3.31 -18.22 -10.71
CA ARG A 219 -1.87 -18.24 -10.40
C ARG A 219 -1.56 -18.91 -9.07
N TRP A 220 -0.39 -19.55 -9.04
CA TRP A 220 0.28 -20.01 -7.85
C TRP A 220 1.12 -18.88 -7.23
N LYS A 221 1.13 -18.80 -5.91
CA LYS A 221 1.99 -17.90 -5.13
C LYS A 221 2.71 -18.69 -4.06
N LYS A 222 4.03 -18.66 -4.07
CA LYS A 222 4.82 -19.05 -2.89
C LYS A 222 4.96 -17.83 -2.00
N HIS A 223 4.45 -17.93 -0.79
CA HIS A 223 4.49 -16.85 0.18
C HIS A 223 5.74 -16.95 1.08
N THR A 224 6.05 -15.87 1.80
CA THR A 224 7.22 -15.77 2.70
C THR A 224 7.16 -16.73 3.90
N ASP A 225 5.97 -17.23 4.24
CA ASP A 225 5.76 -18.30 5.25
C ASP A 225 6.22 -19.70 4.78
N GLY A 226 6.65 -19.79 3.51
CA GLY A 226 7.12 -21.03 2.89
C GLY A 226 6.02 -21.86 2.22
N ASN A 227 4.76 -21.51 2.40
CA ASN A 227 3.61 -22.23 1.84
C ASN A 227 3.30 -21.80 0.40
N TRP A 228 2.64 -22.70 -0.33
CA TRP A 228 2.07 -22.41 -1.64
C TRP A 228 0.57 -22.17 -1.54
N TYR A 229 0.10 -21.15 -2.23
CA TYR A 229 -1.29 -20.76 -2.38
C TYR A 229 -1.68 -20.75 -3.85
N TYR A 230 -2.95 -20.95 -4.15
CA TYR A 230 -3.48 -20.83 -5.49
C TYR A 230 -4.69 -19.90 -5.49
N PHE A 231 -4.70 -18.97 -6.42
CA PHE A 231 -5.82 -18.06 -6.67
C PHE A 231 -6.48 -18.44 -7.97
N ASP A 232 -7.77 -18.71 -7.94
CA ASP A 232 -8.51 -19.14 -9.13
C ASP A 232 -8.76 -17.99 -10.13
N GLN A 233 -9.47 -18.25 -11.21
CA GLN A 233 -9.75 -17.26 -12.24
C GLN A 233 -10.49 -16.02 -11.73
N SER A 234 -11.27 -16.15 -10.65
CA SER A 234 -11.92 -15.02 -9.98
C SER A 234 -10.99 -14.27 -9.01
N GLY A 235 -9.76 -14.73 -8.82
CA GLY A 235 -8.82 -14.25 -7.81
C GLY A 235 -9.05 -14.82 -6.41
N ALA A 236 -10.08 -15.64 -6.21
CA ALA A 236 -10.37 -16.21 -4.90
C ALA A 236 -9.30 -17.25 -4.50
N MET A 237 -8.81 -17.14 -3.26
CA MET A 237 -7.87 -18.10 -2.69
C MET A 237 -8.51 -19.49 -2.57
N ALA A 238 -7.85 -20.50 -3.09
CA ALA A 238 -8.31 -21.89 -3.04
C ALA A 238 -8.27 -22.44 -1.62
N THR A 239 -9.33 -23.17 -1.23
CA THR A 239 -9.41 -23.97 -0.01
C THR A 239 -10.04 -25.32 -0.33
N GLY A 240 -9.72 -26.36 0.45
CA GLY A 240 -10.21 -27.71 0.17
C GLY A 240 -9.63 -28.31 -1.11
N TRP A 241 -10.36 -29.23 -1.72
CA TRP A 241 -9.94 -29.87 -2.95
C TRP A 241 -10.13 -28.94 -4.17
N LYS A 242 -9.07 -28.76 -4.96
CA LYS A 242 -9.08 -27.98 -6.21
C LYS A 242 -8.40 -28.73 -7.33
N LYS A 243 -9.03 -28.80 -8.50
CA LYS A 243 -8.43 -29.35 -9.72
C LYS A 243 -7.78 -28.22 -10.52
N ILE A 244 -6.46 -28.31 -10.74
CA ILE A 244 -5.64 -27.29 -11.41
C ILE A 244 -4.80 -28.02 -12.47
N ALA A 245 -4.89 -27.60 -13.73
CA ALA A 245 -4.20 -28.24 -14.86
C ALA A 245 -4.30 -29.79 -14.83
N ASP A 246 -5.53 -30.31 -14.67
CA ASP A 246 -5.89 -31.72 -14.60
C ASP A 246 -5.34 -32.52 -13.41
N LYS A 247 -4.68 -31.88 -12.47
CA LYS A 247 -4.21 -32.48 -11.21
C LYS A 247 -5.03 -32.01 -10.03
N TRP A 248 -5.29 -32.90 -9.04
CA TRP A 248 -5.95 -32.53 -7.80
C TRP A 248 -4.94 -32.10 -6.76
N TYR A 249 -5.27 -31.01 -6.05
CA TYR A 249 -4.54 -30.44 -4.91
C TYR A 249 -5.47 -30.26 -3.73
N TYR A 250 -4.93 -30.26 -2.55
CA TYR A 250 -5.70 -29.96 -1.34
C TYR A 250 -5.08 -28.77 -0.59
N PHE A 251 -5.92 -27.81 -0.27
CA PHE A 251 -5.57 -26.63 0.50
C PHE A 251 -6.29 -26.69 1.84
N ASP A 252 -5.62 -26.31 2.92
CA ASP A 252 -6.28 -26.20 4.22
C ASP A 252 -7.24 -25.00 4.30
N VAL A 253 -7.80 -24.75 5.48
CA VAL A 253 -8.75 -23.66 5.69
C VAL A 253 -8.11 -22.27 5.61
N GLU A 254 -6.82 -22.20 5.83
CA GLU A 254 -5.99 -21.00 5.67
C GLU A 254 -5.47 -20.83 4.22
N GLY A 255 -5.80 -21.74 3.32
CA GLY A 255 -5.41 -21.70 1.91
C GLY A 255 -4.03 -22.25 1.60
N ALA A 256 -3.31 -22.81 2.58
CA ALA A 256 -2.00 -23.38 2.35
C ALA A 256 -2.11 -24.77 1.67
N MET A 257 -1.37 -24.97 0.58
CA MET A 257 -1.29 -26.27 -0.12
C MET A 257 -0.69 -27.33 0.82
N ARG A 258 -1.38 -28.45 0.94
CA ARG A 258 -0.92 -29.59 1.75
C ARG A 258 -0.16 -30.59 0.91
N THR A 259 0.80 -31.27 1.55
CA THR A 259 1.56 -32.38 0.99
C THR A 259 1.58 -33.56 1.96
N GLY A 260 1.89 -34.76 1.49
CA GLY A 260 1.86 -35.97 2.30
C GLY A 260 0.42 -36.45 2.58
N TRP A 261 0.20 -37.06 3.73
CA TRP A 261 -1.09 -37.60 4.09
C TRP A 261 -2.12 -36.53 4.48
N VAL A 262 -3.28 -36.64 3.88
CA VAL A 262 -4.46 -35.80 4.20
C VAL A 262 -5.66 -36.70 4.46
N LYS A 263 -6.33 -36.49 5.58
CA LYS A 263 -7.59 -37.14 5.90
C LYS A 263 -8.75 -36.20 5.60
N TYR A 264 -9.61 -36.57 4.64
CA TYR A 264 -10.78 -35.79 4.26
C TYR A 264 -12.05 -36.67 4.32
N LYS A 265 -13.05 -36.26 5.11
CA LYS A 265 -14.30 -37.02 5.30
C LYS A 265 -14.04 -38.51 5.61
N ASP A 266 -13.18 -38.77 6.62
CA ASP A 266 -12.73 -40.09 7.09
C ASP A 266 -11.94 -40.95 6.08
N THR A 267 -11.62 -40.42 4.90
CA THR A 267 -10.84 -41.10 3.88
C THR A 267 -9.44 -40.49 3.79
N TRP A 268 -8.42 -41.37 3.66
CA TRP A 268 -7.05 -40.93 3.50
C TRP A 268 -6.69 -40.78 2.02
N TYR A 269 -5.95 -39.70 1.73
CA TYR A 269 -5.33 -39.36 0.47
C TYR A 269 -3.86 -39.05 0.68
N TYR A 270 -3.05 -39.17 -0.38
CA TYR A 270 -1.65 -38.80 -0.35
C TYR A 270 -1.37 -37.76 -1.43
N LEU A 271 -0.85 -36.61 -1.01
CA LEU A 271 -0.39 -35.55 -1.88
C LEU A 271 1.12 -35.69 -2.05
N ASP A 272 1.60 -35.61 -3.29
CA ASP A 272 3.03 -35.70 -3.59
C ASP A 272 3.82 -34.68 -2.77
N VAL A 273 4.91 -35.10 -2.13
CA VAL A 273 5.66 -34.25 -1.20
C VAL A 273 6.45 -33.14 -1.90
N LYS A 274 6.71 -33.29 -3.19
CA LYS A 274 7.44 -32.32 -4.00
C LYS A 274 6.48 -31.42 -4.76
N ASP A 275 5.53 -32.00 -5.46
CA ASP A 275 4.68 -31.30 -6.41
C ASP A 275 3.30 -30.95 -5.82
N GLY A 276 2.89 -31.54 -4.69
CA GLY A 276 1.64 -31.26 -3.98
C GLY A 276 0.39 -31.88 -4.60
N ASN A 277 0.47 -32.47 -5.78
CA ASN A 277 -0.70 -33.08 -6.42
C ASN A 277 -1.06 -34.45 -5.81
N MET A 278 -2.35 -34.76 -5.82
CA MET A 278 -2.88 -36.04 -5.35
C MET A 278 -2.28 -37.19 -6.15
N VAL A 279 -1.76 -38.19 -5.44
CA VAL A 279 -1.29 -39.46 -6.01
C VAL A 279 -2.49 -40.37 -6.18
N SER A 280 -2.59 -41.06 -7.33
CA SER A 280 -3.62 -42.05 -7.63
C SER A 280 -3.06 -43.19 -8.47
N ASN A 281 -3.68 -44.36 -8.36
CA ASN A 281 -3.29 -45.58 -9.06
C ASN A 281 -1.78 -45.89 -8.92
N ALA A 282 -1.27 -45.73 -7.70
CA ALA A 282 0.17 -45.88 -7.44
C ALA A 282 0.46 -46.32 -6.01
N PHE A 283 1.65 -46.87 -5.83
CA PHE A 283 2.21 -47.12 -4.50
C PHE A 283 3.01 -45.92 -4.03
N VAL A 284 2.84 -45.55 -2.77
CA VAL A 284 3.67 -44.54 -2.09
C VAL A 284 4.38 -45.18 -0.90
N ARG A 285 5.64 -44.80 -0.68
CA ARG A 285 6.36 -45.14 0.55
C ARG A 285 6.23 -43.98 1.54
N ALA A 286 5.66 -44.27 2.69
CA ALA A 286 5.55 -43.26 3.75
C ALA A 286 5.91 -43.91 5.09
N GLY A 287 6.87 -43.30 5.80
CA GLY A 287 7.45 -43.93 6.99
C GLY A 287 8.14 -45.26 6.65
N GLN A 288 7.74 -46.31 7.33
CA GLN A 288 8.32 -47.69 7.12
C GLN A 288 7.44 -48.57 6.23
N GLY A 289 6.29 -48.04 5.72
CA GLY A 289 5.31 -48.81 4.97
C GLY A 289 5.13 -48.38 3.52
N TRP A 290 4.54 -49.29 2.73
CA TRP A 290 4.05 -49.03 1.41
C TRP A 290 2.51 -49.01 1.46
N TYR A 291 1.94 -48.02 0.78
CA TYR A 291 0.48 -47.80 0.70
C TYR A 291 0.06 -47.69 -0.74
N TYR A 292 -1.08 -48.28 -1.09
CA TYR A 292 -1.65 -48.17 -2.42
C TYR A 292 -2.77 -47.15 -2.46
N LEU A 293 -2.67 -46.19 -3.39
CA LEU A 293 -3.72 -45.20 -3.69
C LEU A 293 -4.48 -45.69 -4.91
N LYS A 294 -5.81 -45.80 -4.79
CA LYS A 294 -6.71 -46.24 -5.88
C LYS A 294 -6.75 -45.19 -6.99
N SER A 295 -7.46 -45.52 -8.10
CA SER A 295 -7.62 -44.60 -9.23
C SER A 295 -8.33 -43.27 -8.88
N ASP A 296 -9.17 -43.28 -7.84
CA ASP A 296 -9.84 -42.11 -7.29
C ASP A 296 -8.99 -41.33 -6.23
N GLY A 297 -7.76 -41.79 -5.97
CA GLY A 297 -6.82 -41.21 -5.01
C GLY A 297 -7.02 -41.67 -3.57
N THR A 298 -8.04 -42.47 -3.25
CA THR A 298 -8.27 -42.97 -1.90
C THR A 298 -7.28 -44.06 -1.51
N MET A 299 -6.84 -44.07 -0.25
CA MET A 299 -6.00 -45.15 0.27
C MET A 299 -6.79 -46.47 0.34
N ALA A 300 -6.21 -47.53 -0.12
CA ALA A 300 -6.81 -48.87 -0.02
C ALA A 300 -6.55 -49.44 1.37
N ASP A 301 -7.62 -49.93 2.04
CA ASP A 301 -7.49 -50.57 3.36
C ASP A 301 -6.91 -52.00 3.28
N LYS A 302 -7.35 -52.78 2.32
CA LYS A 302 -6.95 -54.18 2.09
C LYS A 302 -6.91 -54.45 0.59
N PRO A 303 -5.93 -53.92 -0.14
CA PRO A 303 -5.84 -54.15 -1.57
C PRO A 303 -5.49 -55.63 -1.86
N GLU A 304 -6.27 -56.23 -2.75
CA GLU A 304 -5.93 -57.52 -3.34
C GLU A 304 -5.09 -57.31 -4.60
N PHE A 305 -3.95 -57.96 -4.68
CA PHE A 305 -3.06 -57.87 -5.82
C PHE A 305 -2.94 -59.21 -6.52
N THR A 306 -2.90 -59.20 -7.84
CA THR A 306 -2.50 -60.36 -8.65
C THR A 306 -1.13 -60.05 -9.25
N VAL A 307 -0.21 -60.99 -9.14
CA VAL A 307 1.05 -60.94 -9.87
C VAL A 307 0.88 -61.79 -11.13
N GLU A 308 0.91 -61.15 -12.27
CA GLU A 308 0.84 -61.82 -13.56
C GLU A 308 2.14 -62.57 -13.87
N PRO A 309 2.14 -63.54 -14.80
CA PRO A 309 3.32 -64.34 -15.11
C PRO A 309 4.54 -63.51 -15.59
N ASP A 310 4.33 -62.33 -16.12
CA ASP A 310 5.38 -61.38 -16.51
C ASP A 310 5.88 -60.49 -15.38
N GLY A 311 5.36 -60.68 -14.15
CA GLY A 311 5.69 -59.90 -13.01
C GLY A 311 4.88 -58.60 -12.85
N LEU A 312 3.92 -58.35 -13.71
CA LEU A 312 2.99 -57.18 -13.59
C LEU A 312 2.10 -57.39 -12.36
N ILE A 313 2.04 -56.36 -11.49
CA ILE A 313 1.13 -56.33 -10.35
C ILE A 313 -0.14 -55.60 -10.76
N THR A 314 -1.26 -56.33 -10.72
CA THR A 314 -2.59 -55.76 -10.98
C THR A 314 -3.42 -55.74 -9.71
N THR A 315 -4.32 -54.75 -9.59
CA THR A 315 -5.27 -54.64 -8.47
C THR A 315 -6.62 -55.12 -8.92
N LYS A 316 -7.33 -55.86 -8.07
CA LYS A 316 -8.74 -56.19 -8.27
C LYS A 316 -9.65 -55.02 -7.85
#